data_1b1e152b73286832ae415cf40748c20b
#
_entry.id   1b1e152b73286832ae415cf40748c20b
#
_cell.length_a   1.000
_cell.length_b   1.000
_cell.length_c   1.000
_cell.angle_alpha   90.00
_cell.angle_beta   90.00
_cell.angle_gamma   90.00
#
_symmetry.space_group_name_H-M   'P 1'
#
loop_
_entity.id
_entity.type
_entity.pdbx_description
1 polymer ?
#
loop_
_entity_poly.entity_id
_entity_poly.type
_entity_poly.pdbx_seq_one_letter_code
_entity_poly.pdbx_strand_id
1 'polypeptide(L)'
;AFMFGKKIAILLSTAMILTGSCVSSVAVHAQTGYAAEYAQEASAAGVQSTAKLVAKGSCGSKAVYRLYSNGNLQIQGKGEVKVTDDFSYRSAMIKTVTVASGITGIGDRTFSGCRNMKRISLPGTLRSIGVRAFGDTAITRIKLPDGLKSIGAYAFYQSKLTSLDVPKTVTKIDEYAFSYCNNLESVSIPGSVKILPESLFEADMNLKKVTLGQGVSRIERAAFRHCGLTGVSFLDSVTVIGEGAFSFCPDLRKVSLPKKLTEIGNGAFNNCRKL
;
A
#
# COMPACT_ATOMS: atom_id res chain seq x y z
N ALA A 1 5.41 -42.68 -36.33
CA ALA A 1 4.46 -41.72 -36.89
C ALA A 1 3.26 -41.59 -35.95
N PHE A 2 2.82 -40.40 -35.69
CA PHE A 2 1.66 -40.05 -34.85
C PHE A 2 1.83 -40.22 -33.33
N MET A 3 2.21 -39.14 -32.66
CA MET A 3 1.65 -38.64 -31.42
C MET A 3 2.59 -37.61 -30.75
N PHE A 4 2.81 -36.48 -31.40
CA PHE A 4 3.40 -35.29 -30.78
C PHE A 4 2.81 -34.05 -31.45
N GLY A 5 1.57 -33.70 -31.11
CA GLY A 5 0.94 -32.57 -31.80
C GLY A 5 -0.30 -31.99 -31.14
N LYS A 6 -0.48 -32.11 -29.82
CA LYS A 6 -1.68 -31.54 -29.17
C LYS A 6 -1.47 -30.77 -27.83
N LYS A 7 -0.24 -30.49 -27.42
CA LYS A 7 0.02 -29.78 -26.16
C LYS A 7 0.63 -28.38 -26.30
N ILE A 8 0.84 -27.88 -27.51
CA ILE A 8 1.40 -26.52 -27.73
C ILE A 8 0.32 -25.49 -28.14
N ALA A 9 -0.88 -25.92 -28.48
CA ALA A 9 -1.94 -25.05 -29.00
C ALA A 9 -2.79 -24.33 -27.94
N ILE A 10 -2.61 -24.60 -26.64
CA ILE A 10 -3.43 -24.00 -25.56
C ILE A 10 -2.76 -22.79 -24.89
N LEU A 11 -1.49 -22.51 -25.18
CA LEU A 11 -0.74 -21.37 -24.57
C LEU A 11 -0.67 -20.13 -25.46
N LEU A 12 -1.24 -20.16 -26.68
CA LEU A 12 -1.23 -19.01 -27.61
C LEU A 12 -2.63 -18.40 -27.86
N SER A 13 -3.70 -18.91 -27.26
CA SER A 13 -5.06 -18.39 -27.49
C SER A 13 -5.55 -17.33 -26.50
N THR A 14 -4.76 -16.95 -25.49
CA THR A 14 -5.12 -15.91 -24.52
C THR A 14 -4.44 -14.55 -24.77
N ALA A 15 -3.68 -14.43 -25.86
CA ALA A 15 -2.98 -13.18 -26.20
C ALA A 15 -3.60 -12.39 -27.36
N MET A 16 -4.74 -12.81 -27.93
CA MET A 16 -5.27 -12.19 -29.15
C MET A 16 -6.79 -11.95 -29.11
N ILE A 17 -7.31 -11.30 -28.08
CA ILE A 17 -8.61 -10.58 -28.14
C ILE A 17 -8.47 -9.30 -27.32
N LEU A 18 -7.92 -8.26 -27.92
CA LEU A 18 -8.07 -6.86 -27.48
C LEU A 18 -7.78 -5.93 -28.66
N THR A 19 -8.64 -6.00 -29.70
CA THR A 19 -8.78 -4.89 -30.64
C THR A 19 -10.26 -4.54 -30.74
N GLY A 20 -10.62 -3.43 -30.18
CA GLY A 20 -11.94 -2.82 -30.44
C GLY A 20 -12.58 -2.21 -29.21
N SER A 21 -12.15 -1.03 -28.86
CA SER A 21 -12.96 0.15 -28.59
C SER A 21 -12.22 1.14 -27.68
N CYS A 22 -12.24 2.37 -28.11
CA CYS A 22 -11.64 3.57 -27.54
C CYS A 22 -12.09 3.76 -26.08
N VAL A 23 -11.17 3.57 -25.12
CA VAL A 23 -11.31 4.05 -23.75
C VAL A 23 -9.99 4.75 -23.41
N SER A 24 -10.10 5.98 -22.94
CA SER A 24 -9.06 6.98 -22.74
C SER A 24 -7.69 6.42 -22.30
N SER A 25 -6.68 6.78 -23.07
CA SER A 25 -5.29 6.29 -23.04
C SER A 25 -4.49 6.53 -21.74
N VAL A 26 -5.03 7.22 -20.76
CA VAL A 26 -4.33 7.60 -19.52
C VAL A 26 -4.47 6.55 -18.41
N ALA A 27 -5.57 5.80 -18.37
CA ALA A 27 -5.80 4.79 -17.32
C ALA A 27 -5.15 3.43 -17.64
N VAL A 28 -4.92 3.13 -18.92
CA VAL A 28 -4.35 1.85 -19.38
C VAL A 28 -2.83 1.80 -19.20
N HIS A 29 -2.13 2.94 -19.31
CA HIS A 29 -0.67 2.99 -19.14
C HIS A 29 -0.19 2.75 -17.70
N ALA A 30 -1.00 3.08 -16.70
CA ALA A 30 -0.65 2.83 -15.30
C ALA A 30 -0.79 1.34 -14.89
N GLN A 31 -1.71 0.60 -15.52
CA GLN A 31 -1.91 -0.83 -15.19
C GLN A 31 -0.95 -1.77 -15.94
N THR A 32 -0.51 -1.41 -17.15
CA THR A 32 0.42 -2.26 -17.91
C THR A 32 1.88 -2.11 -17.47
N GLY A 33 2.28 -0.94 -16.96
CA GLY A 33 3.63 -0.69 -16.47
C GLY A 33 4.03 -1.59 -15.29
N TYR A 34 3.17 -1.72 -14.30
CA TYR A 34 3.45 -2.55 -13.12
C TYR A 34 3.51 -4.05 -13.45
N ALA A 35 2.59 -4.56 -14.27
CA ALA A 35 2.59 -5.97 -14.65
C ALA A 35 3.78 -6.34 -15.54
N ALA A 36 4.22 -5.43 -16.43
CA ALA A 36 5.37 -5.64 -17.30
C ALA A 36 6.69 -5.57 -16.52
N GLU A 37 6.85 -4.64 -15.59
CA GLU A 37 8.04 -4.50 -14.74
C GLU A 37 8.22 -5.73 -13.83
N TYR A 38 7.14 -6.25 -13.23
CA TYR A 38 7.17 -7.49 -12.47
C TYR A 38 7.40 -8.74 -13.33
N ALA A 39 6.85 -8.78 -14.55
CA ALA A 39 7.04 -9.89 -15.48
C ALA A 39 8.44 -9.90 -16.10
N GLN A 40 9.02 -8.74 -16.39
CA GLN A 40 10.35 -8.62 -16.97
C GLN A 40 11.44 -8.93 -15.95
N GLU A 41 11.29 -8.55 -14.68
CA GLU A 41 12.19 -8.95 -13.60
C GLU A 41 12.05 -10.43 -13.23
N ALA A 42 10.85 -11.01 -13.33
CA ALA A 42 10.64 -12.45 -13.17
C ALA A 42 11.26 -13.26 -14.32
N SER A 43 11.30 -12.70 -15.54
CA SER A 43 11.89 -13.31 -16.74
C SER A 43 13.42 -13.13 -16.78
N ALA A 44 13.97 -12.02 -16.27
CA ALA A 44 15.41 -11.84 -16.09
C ALA A 44 15.99 -12.74 -14.97
N ALA A 45 15.13 -13.32 -14.11
CA ALA A 45 15.47 -14.36 -13.15
C ALA A 45 15.53 -15.78 -13.76
N GLY A 46 15.70 -15.92 -15.05
CA GLY A 46 15.99 -17.19 -15.75
C GLY A 46 17.33 -17.85 -15.39
N VAL A 47 18.07 -17.30 -14.44
CA VAL A 47 19.05 -18.03 -13.65
C VAL A 47 18.28 -18.76 -12.55
N GLN A 48 18.15 -20.08 -12.67
CA GLN A 48 17.70 -20.93 -11.57
C GLN A 48 18.47 -20.54 -10.31
N SER A 49 17.84 -19.74 -9.45
CA SER A 49 18.44 -19.32 -8.20
C SER A 49 18.73 -20.57 -7.38
N THR A 50 20.01 -20.89 -7.21
CA THR A 50 20.50 -21.96 -6.32
C THR A 50 20.28 -21.61 -4.84
N ALA A 51 19.32 -20.75 -4.55
CA ALA A 51 18.99 -20.30 -3.22
C ALA A 51 18.52 -21.49 -2.37
N LYS A 52 19.28 -21.77 -1.31
CA LYS A 52 18.98 -22.85 -0.38
C LYS A 52 17.83 -22.45 0.55
N LEU A 53 16.99 -23.42 0.89
CA LEU A 53 15.98 -23.25 1.94
C LEU A 53 16.68 -23.04 3.29
N VAL A 54 16.37 -21.91 3.94
CA VAL A 54 16.99 -21.51 5.24
C VAL A 54 16.04 -21.81 6.39
N ALA A 55 14.74 -21.52 6.19
CA ALA A 55 13.72 -21.77 7.21
C ALA A 55 12.38 -22.09 6.56
N LYS A 56 11.57 -22.89 7.23
CA LYS A 56 10.19 -23.19 6.89
C LYS A 56 9.39 -23.44 8.16
N GLY A 57 8.10 -23.14 8.13
CA GLY A 57 7.24 -23.38 9.28
C GLY A 57 5.82 -22.91 9.04
N SER A 58 5.02 -22.96 10.09
CA SER A 58 3.67 -22.40 10.11
C SER A 58 3.73 -20.90 10.42
N CYS A 59 2.91 -20.10 9.74
CA CYS A 59 2.75 -18.67 10.00
C CYS A 59 1.27 -18.27 10.10
N GLY A 60 0.43 -19.20 10.52
CA GLY A 60 -1.01 -19.06 10.71
C GLY A 60 -1.65 -20.43 10.88
N SER A 61 -2.95 -20.50 11.15
CA SER A 61 -3.65 -21.76 11.37
C SER A 61 -3.63 -22.70 10.14
N LYS A 62 -3.60 -22.12 8.93
CA LYS A 62 -3.56 -22.83 7.64
C LYS A 62 -2.58 -22.17 6.66
N ALA A 63 -1.60 -21.45 7.16
CA ALA A 63 -0.57 -20.76 6.37
C ALA A 63 0.81 -21.28 6.74
N VAL A 64 1.65 -21.47 5.75
CA VAL A 64 3.03 -21.94 5.90
C VAL A 64 3.97 -21.01 5.13
N TYR A 65 5.23 -20.93 5.56
CA TYR A 65 6.24 -20.12 4.90
C TYR A 65 7.49 -20.94 4.52
N ARG A 66 8.22 -20.44 3.54
CA ARG A 66 9.56 -20.87 3.15
C ARG A 66 10.43 -19.64 2.93
N LEU A 67 11.55 -19.56 3.66
CA LEU A 67 12.56 -18.52 3.50
C LEU A 67 13.81 -19.12 2.87
N TYR A 68 14.30 -18.44 1.84
CA TYR A 68 15.47 -18.86 1.08
C TYR A 68 16.69 -17.96 1.36
N SER A 69 17.89 -18.47 1.11
CA SER A 69 19.16 -17.81 1.39
C SER A 69 19.36 -16.47 0.64
N ASN A 70 18.67 -16.27 -0.46
CA ASN A 70 18.65 -15.00 -1.21
C ASN A 70 17.70 -13.94 -0.58
N GLY A 71 17.00 -14.26 0.49
CA GLY A 71 16.05 -13.38 1.18
C GLY A 71 14.64 -13.42 0.61
N ASN A 72 14.32 -14.37 -0.27
CA ASN A 72 12.96 -14.56 -0.75
C ASN A 72 12.14 -15.35 0.29
N LEU A 73 11.05 -14.76 0.75
CA LEU A 73 10.06 -15.38 1.63
C LEU A 73 8.80 -15.69 0.83
N GLN A 74 8.43 -16.96 0.79
CA GLN A 74 7.20 -17.44 0.16
C GLN A 74 6.19 -17.84 1.24
N ILE A 75 4.96 -17.36 1.13
CA ILE A 75 3.85 -17.68 2.03
C ILE A 75 2.75 -18.34 1.21
N GLN A 76 2.30 -19.50 1.67
CA GLN A 76 1.27 -20.32 1.01
C GLN A 76 0.20 -20.76 2.02
N GLY A 77 -0.96 -21.17 1.51
CA GLY A 77 -2.06 -21.64 2.34
C GLY A 77 -3.27 -20.73 2.32
N LYS A 78 -3.99 -20.65 3.45
CA LYS A 78 -5.27 -19.91 3.54
C LYS A 78 -5.36 -19.14 4.86
N GLY A 79 -6.20 -18.10 4.86
CA GLY A 79 -6.52 -17.33 6.06
C GLY A 79 -5.50 -16.24 6.36
N GLU A 80 -5.32 -15.91 7.63
CA GLU A 80 -4.44 -14.85 8.08
C GLU A 80 -3.01 -15.35 8.31
N VAL A 81 -2.05 -14.55 7.88
CA VAL A 81 -0.63 -14.72 8.23
C VAL A 81 -0.35 -13.98 9.51
N LYS A 82 0.33 -14.64 10.44
CA LYS A 82 0.74 -14.08 11.74
C LYS A 82 2.26 -14.03 11.84
N VAL A 83 2.74 -13.09 12.65
CA VAL A 83 4.16 -13.02 12.99
C VAL A 83 4.58 -14.32 13.70
N THR A 84 5.78 -14.77 13.40
CA THR A 84 6.43 -15.90 14.08
C THR A 84 7.76 -15.44 14.66
N ASP A 85 8.30 -16.18 15.62
CA ASP A 85 9.64 -15.89 16.16
C ASP A 85 10.69 -15.88 15.06
N ASP A 86 10.58 -16.80 14.10
CA ASP A 86 11.45 -16.84 12.92
C ASP A 86 11.43 -15.57 12.07
N PHE A 87 10.26 -14.92 11.89
CA PHE A 87 10.18 -13.66 11.17
C PHE A 87 10.90 -12.55 11.92
N SER A 88 10.76 -12.52 13.25
CA SER A 88 11.45 -11.55 14.12
C SER A 88 12.96 -11.74 14.07
N TYR A 89 13.46 -12.94 14.29
CA TYR A 89 14.89 -13.24 14.26
C TYR A 89 15.52 -13.08 12.89
N ARG A 90 14.77 -13.33 11.82
CA ARG A 90 15.26 -13.31 10.44
C ARG A 90 14.81 -12.08 9.64
N SER A 91 14.26 -11.08 10.32
CA SER A 91 13.74 -9.86 9.69
C SER A 91 14.76 -9.18 8.76
N ALA A 92 16.03 -9.16 9.14
CA ALA A 92 17.12 -8.60 8.33
C ALA A 92 17.43 -9.42 7.06
N MET A 93 17.06 -10.70 7.01
CA MET A 93 17.25 -11.54 5.82
C MET A 93 16.16 -11.35 4.78
N ILE A 94 14.94 -10.95 5.19
CA ILE A 94 13.79 -10.85 4.30
C ILE A 94 13.96 -9.65 3.36
N LYS A 95 14.05 -9.90 2.05
CA LYS A 95 14.23 -8.89 1.01
C LYS A 95 13.02 -8.78 0.10
N THR A 96 12.42 -9.91 -0.23
CA THR A 96 11.21 -10.00 -1.07
C THR A 96 10.23 -10.99 -0.46
N VAL A 97 8.93 -10.68 -0.56
CA VAL A 97 7.87 -11.54 -0.05
C VAL A 97 6.86 -11.83 -1.16
N THR A 98 6.50 -13.10 -1.31
CA THR A 98 5.42 -13.51 -2.20
C THR A 98 4.34 -14.20 -1.37
N VAL A 99 3.15 -13.61 -1.39
CA VAL A 99 1.98 -14.14 -0.68
C VAL A 99 1.02 -14.77 -1.67
N ALA A 100 0.77 -16.08 -1.52
CA ALA A 100 -0.06 -16.82 -2.44
C ALA A 100 -1.57 -16.53 -2.26
N SER A 101 -2.34 -16.85 -3.32
CA SER A 101 -3.79 -16.84 -3.29
C SER A 101 -4.33 -17.76 -2.19
N GLY A 102 -5.42 -17.31 -1.52
CA GLY A 102 -5.99 -17.98 -0.34
C GLY A 102 -5.64 -17.31 0.97
N ILE A 103 -4.57 -16.51 1.04
CA ILE A 103 -4.29 -15.64 2.18
C ILE A 103 -5.27 -14.46 2.15
N THR A 104 -5.93 -14.21 3.28
CA THR A 104 -6.96 -13.18 3.43
C THR A 104 -6.58 -12.04 4.36
N GLY A 105 -5.54 -12.21 5.18
CA GLY A 105 -5.05 -11.19 6.10
C GLY A 105 -3.55 -11.27 6.28
N ILE A 106 -2.92 -10.11 6.42
CA ILE A 106 -1.59 -9.96 7.01
C ILE A 106 -1.81 -9.45 8.42
N GLY A 107 -1.53 -10.28 9.41
CA GLY A 107 -1.77 -9.98 10.81
C GLY A 107 -0.82 -8.95 11.40
N ASP A 108 -1.05 -8.59 12.65
CA ASP A 108 -0.31 -7.57 13.36
C ASP A 108 1.20 -7.86 13.38
N ARG A 109 1.98 -6.83 13.11
CA ARG A 109 3.45 -6.84 13.18
C ARG A 109 4.13 -7.92 12.32
N THR A 110 3.41 -8.56 11.39
CA THR A 110 3.93 -9.72 10.64
C THR A 110 5.29 -9.44 9.98
N PHE A 111 5.48 -8.28 9.39
CA PHE A 111 6.75 -7.87 8.74
C PHE A 111 7.36 -6.62 9.38
N SER A 112 6.93 -6.26 10.60
CA SER A 112 7.47 -5.09 11.30
C SER A 112 8.98 -5.22 11.48
N GLY A 113 9.71 -4.16 11.15
CA GLY A 113 11.18 -4.14 11.27
C GLY A 113 11.93 -4.92 10.19
N CYS A 114 11.27 -5.42 9.16
CA CYS A 114 11.94 -6.03 8.00
C CYS A 114 12.60 -4.94 7.13
N ARG A 115 13.65 -4.30 7.66
CA ARG A 115 14.30 -3.12 7.09
C ARG A 115 14.98 -3.36 5.74
N ASN A 116 15.16 -4.61 5.32
CA ASN A 116 15.69 -4.99 4.02
C ASN A 116 14.60 -5.40 3.03
N MET A 117 13.33 -5.50 3.47
CA MET A 117 12.22 -5.87 2.62
C MET A 117 11.80 -4.72 1.71
N LYS A 118 12.18 -4.82 0.43
CA LYS A 118 11.91 -3.80 -0.59
C LYS A 118 10.65 -4.07 -1.40
N ARG A 119 10.21 -5.32 -1.50
CA ARG A 119 9.10 -5.74 -2.36
C ARG A 119 8.23 -6.79 -1.70
N ILE A 120 6.92 -6.67 -1.94
CA ILE A 120 5.94 -7.68 -1.57
C ILE A 120 4.89 -7.80 -2.67
N SER A 121 4.53 -9.03 -3.02
CA SER A 121 3.38 -9.34 -3.87
C SER A 121 2.23 -9.82 -3.00
N LEU A 122 1.11 -9.11 -3.05
CA LEU A 122 -0.11 -9.41 -2.30
C LEU A 122 -1.17 -10.02 -3.21
N PRO A 123 -1.91 -11.06 -2.77
CA PRO A 123 -2.94 -11.70 -3.58
C PRO A 123 -4.25 -10.90 -3.59
N GLY A 124 -5.04 -11.08 -4.64
CA GLY A 124 -6.39 -10.49 -4.74
C GLY A 124 -7.38 -10.97 -3.69
N THR A 125 -7.06 -12.06 -2.99
CA THR A 125 -7.83 -12.59 -1.86
C THR A 125 -7.64 -11.82 -0.55
N LEU A 126 -6.65 -10.93 -0.46
CA LEU A 126 -6.37 -10.17 0.76
C LEU A 126 -7.52 -9.21 1.10
N ARG A 127 -7.91 -9.17 2.37
CA ARG A 127 -8.99 -8.36 2.92
C ARG A 127 -8.54 -7.39 3.99
N SER A 128 -7.47 -7.72 4.73
CA SER A 128 -6.99 -6.90 5.85
C SER A 128 -5.47 -6.86 5.94
N ILE A 129 -4.97 -5.71 6.38
CA ILE A 129 -3.60 -5.48 6.80
C ILE A 129 -3.67 -5.03 8.27
N GLY A 130 -3.00 -5.75 9.16
CA GLY A 130 -3.05 -5.56 10.60
C GLY A 130 -2.19 -4.41 11.11
N VAL A 131 -2.22 -4.21 12.43
CA VAL A 131 -1.47 -3.17 13.13
C VAL A 131 0.04 -3.36 12.92
N ARG A 132 0.74 -2.31 12.49
CA ARG A 132 2.19 -2.32 12.23
C ARG A 132 2.67 -3.43 11.28
N ALA A 133 1.80 -3.98 10.45
CA ALA A 133 2.13 -5.14 9.61
C ALA A 133 3.35 -4.92 8.72
N PHE A 134 3.58 -3.71 8.24
CA PHE A 134 4.71 -3.27 7.40
C PHE A 134 5.47 -2.09 8.01
N GLY A 135 5.34 -1.85 9.31
CA GLY A 135 6.07 -0.78 9.99
C GLY A 135 7.60 -0.98 9.89
N ASP A 136 8.36 0.09 9.71
CA ASP A 136 9.83 0.04 9.60
C ASP A 136 10.36 -0.85 8.47
N THR A 137 9.67 -0.91 7.33
CA THR A 137 10.12 -1.67 6.16
C THR A 137 10.78 -0.78 5.10
N ALA A 138 11.58 -1.39 4.22
CA ALA A 138 12.19 -0.70 3.08
C ALA A 138 11.31 -0.72 1.82
N ILE A 139 10.01 -1.02 1.95
CA ILE A 139 9.09 -1.05 0.81
C ILE A 139 9.00 0.35 0.21
N THR A 140 9.33 0.47 -1.09
CA THR A 140 9.23 1.74 -1.82
C THR A 140 7.95 1.84 -2.64
N ARG A 141 7.40 0.70 -3.05
CA ARG A 141 6.15 0.60 -3.81
C ARG A 141 5.37 -0.63 -3.36
N ILE A 142 4.06 -0.50 -3.31
CA ILE A 142 3.14 -1.60 -3.00
C ILE A 142 1.88 -1.46 -3.84
N LYS A 143 1.44 -2.56 -4.44
CA LYS A 143 0.11 -2.63 -5.06
C LYS A 143 -0.85 -3.24 -4.04
N LEU A 144 -1.71 -2.42 -3.48
CA LEU A 144 -2.80 -2.88 -2.64
C LEU A 144 -3.88 -3.54 -3.51
N PRO A 145 -4.35 -4.76 -3.17
CA PRO A 145 -5.30 -5.48 -4.03
C PRO A 145 -6.72 -4.90 -3.93
N ASP A 146 -7.46 -4.98 -5.03
CA ASP A 146 -8.84 -4.46 -5.14
C ASP A 146 -9.86 -5.16 -4.21
N GLY A 147 -9.46 -6.21 -3.49
CA GLY A 147 -10.27 -6.87 -2.47
C GLY A 147 -10.08 -6.33 -1.07
N LEU A 148 -9.06 -5.49 -0.83
CA LEU A 148 -8.69 -5.00 0.49
C LEU A 148 -9.82 -4.15 1.10
N LYS A 149 -10.11 -4.35 2.40
CA LYS A 149 -11.19 -3.68 3.14
C LYS A 149 -10.66 -2.77 4.25
N SER A 150 -9.59 -3.18 4.92
CA SER A 150 -9.07 -2.45 6.08
C SER A 150 -7.55 -2.41 6.14
N ILE A 151 -7.03 -1.30 6.66
CA ILE A 151 -5.62 -1.06 6.94
C ILE A 151 -5.54 -0.62 8.40
N GLY A 152 -4.82 -1.38 9.23
CA GLY A 152 -4.71 -1.17 10.67
C GLY A 152 -3.78 -0.02 11.05
N ALA A 153 -3.80 0.33 12.33
CA ALA A 153 -2.98 1.41 12.88
C ALA A 153 -1.48 1.15 12.66
N TYR A 154 -0.74 2.22 12.30
CA TYR A 154 0.70 2.13 12.06
C TYR A 154 1.09 1.13 10.96
N ALA A 155 0.17 0.67 10.10
CA ALA A 155 0.43 -0.44 9.18
C ALA A 155 1.67 -0.25 8.30
N PHE A 156 1.96 0.98 7.86
CA PHE A 156 3.13 1.35 7.06
C PHE A 156 4.01 2.40 7.72
N TYR A 157 3.88 2.57 9.04
CA TYR A 157 4.66 3.53 9.82
C TYR A 157 6.16 3.44 9.50
N GLN A 158 6.81 4.57 9.20
CA GLN A 158 8.23 4.64 8.81
C GLN A 158 8.64 3.79 7.60
N SER A 159 7.70 3.41 6.73
CA SER A 159 8.04 2.74 5.47
C SER A 159 8.70 3.71 4.48
N LYS A 160 9.29 3.17 3.40
CA LYS A 160 9.97 3.95 2.36
C LYS A 160 9.08 4.18 1.12
N LEU A 161 7.77 4.06 1.27
CA LEU A 161 6.81 4.29 0.18
C LEU A 161 7.03 5.65 -0.47
N THR A 162 7.00 5.69 -1.82
CA THR A 162 7.10 6.94 -2.59
C THR A 162 5.75 7.42 -3.09
N SER A 163 4.83 6.51 -3.33
CA SER A 163 3.45 6.81 -3.69
C SER A 163 2.51 5.72 -3.18
N LEU A 164 1.24 6.07 -3.03
CA LEU A 164 0.21 5.14 -2.57
C LEU A 164 -1.13 5.43 -3.24
N ASP A 165 -1.69 4.40 -3.85
CA ASP A 165 -3.07 4.38 -4.32
C ASP A 165 -3.88 3.42 -3.46
N VAL A 166 -4.82 3.96 -2.69
CA VAL A 166 -5.71 3.15 -1.85
C VAL A 166 -6.89 2.68 -2.70
N PRO A 167 -7.15 1.35 -2.76
CA PRO A 167 -8.26 0.80 -3.55
C PRO A 167 -9.63 1.28 -3.09
N LYS A 168 -10.57 1.42 -4.02
CA LYS A 168 -11.96 1.84 -3.73
C LYS A 168 -12.73 0.91 -2.80
N THR A 169 -12.23 -0.29 -2.58
CA THR A 169 -12.83 -1.29 -1.68
C THR A 169 -12.42 -1.10 -0.22
N VAL A 170 -11.39 -0.30 0.05
CA VAL A 170 -10.99 0.05 1.41
C VAL A 170 -12.02 1.02 1.99
N THR A 171 -12.55 0.66 3.14
CA THR A 171 -13.54 1.48 3.88
C THR A 171 -13.02 1.93 5.23
N LYS A 172 -11.97 1.30 5.73
CA LYS A 172 -11.39 1.60 7.04
C LYS A 172 -9.87 1.71 6.95
N ILE A 173 -9.34 2.81 7.47
CA ILE A 173 -7.92 3.02 7.74
C ILE A 173 -7.84 3.51 9.18
N ASP A 174 -6.94 2.96 9.98
CA ASP A 174 -6.77 3.35 11.37
C ASP A 174 -5.66 4.40 11.52
N GLU A 175 -5.53 4.94 12.73
CA GLU A 175 -4.61 6.05 13.03
C GLU A 175 -3.14 5.70 12.73
N TYR A 176 -2.35 6.72 12.39
CA TYR A 176 -0.92 6.63 12.08
C TYR A 176 -0.56 5.66 10.96
N ALA A 177 -1.52 5.17 10.16
CA ALA A 177 -1.29 4.07 9.22
C ALA A 177 -0.14 4.31 8.25
N PHE A 178 0.10 5.56 7.84
CA PHE A 178 1.16 5.95 6.90
C PHE A 178 2.11 7.01 7.47
N SER A 179 2.04 7.33 8.76
CA SER A 179 2.86 8.41 9.33
C SER A 179 4.36 8.08 9.28
N TYR A 180 5.18 9.15 9.20
CA TYR A 180 6.64 9.08 9.06
C TYR A 180 7.13 8.36 7.80
N CYS A 181 6.29 8.27 6.76
CA CYS A 181 6.70 7.78 5.43
C CYS A 181 7.45 8.88 4.67
N ASN A 182 8.65 9.22 5.12
CA ASN A 182 9.41 10.40 4.67
C ASN A 182 9.73 10.43 3.16
N ASN A 183 9.49 9.35 2.42
CA ASN A 183 9.66 9.32 0.98
C ASN A 183 8.33 9.45 0.21
N LEU A 184 7.19 9.51 0.92
CA LEU A 184 5.88 9.58 0.30
C LEU A 184 5.66 10.95 -0.34
N GLU A 185 5.49 11.00 -1.65
CA GLU A 185 5.32 12.23 -2.42
C GLU A 185 3.86 12.49 -2.79
N SER A 186 3.11 11.42 -3.01
CA SER A 186 1.72 11.51 -3.40
C SER A 186 0.87 10.37 -2.86
N VAL A 187 -0.39 10.68 -2.57
CA VAL A 187 -1.38 9.69 -2.13
C VAL A 187 -2.75 9.97 -2.75
N SER A 188 -3.46 8.88 -3.09
CA SER A 188 -4.84 8.90 -3.52
C SER A 188 -5.70 8.11 -2.52
N ILE A 189 -6.67 8.76 -1.90
CA ILE A 189 -7.61 8.18 -0.95
C ILE A 189 -9.00 8.15 -1.57
N PRO A 190 -9.65 7.00 -1.69
CA PRO A 190 -10.97 6.89 -2.29
C PRO A 190 -12.07 7.42 -1.36
N GLY A 191 -13.19 7.82 -1.94
CA GLY A 191 -14.36 8.29 -1.18
C GLY A 191 -15.10 7.21 -0.38
N SER A 192 -14.67 5.96 -0.47
CA SER A 192 -15.12 4.87 0.42
C SER A 192 -14.58 5.04 1.85
N VAL A 193 -13.40 5.66 2.01
CA VAL A 193 -12.83 6.05 3.30
C VAL A 193 -13.49 7.37 3.70
N LYS A 194 -14.51 7.31 4.58
CA LYS A 194 -15.29 8.47 4.99
C LYS A 194 -14.54 9.41 5.93
N ILE A 195 -13.68 8.85 6.76
CA ILE A 195 -12.95 9.54 7.82
C ILE A 195 -11.47 9.29 7.60
N LEU A 196 -10.68 10.35 7.47
CA LEU A 196 -9.23 10.27 7.55
C LEU A 196 -8.87 10.31 9.04
N PRO A 197 -8.33 9.22 9.60
CA PRO A 197 -8.12 9.12 11.03
C PRO A 197 -7.00 10.02 11.53
N GLU A 198 -6.87 10.09 12.85
CA GLU A 198 -5.83 10.84 13.54
C GLU A 198 -4.44 10.47 13.03
N SER A 199 -3.63 11.51 12.77
CA SER A 199 -2.21 11.40 12.41
C SER A 199 -1.94 10.48 11.22
N LEU A 200 -2.89 10.30 10.30
CA LEU A 200 -2.81 9.36 9.18
C LEU A 200 -1.51 9.49 8.36
N PHE A 201 -1.09 10.73 8.09
CA PHE A 201 0.13 11.10 7.33
C PHE A 201 1.04 12.02 8.13
N GLU A 202 0.96 12.00 9.46
CA GLU A 202 1.80 12.87 10.29
C GLU A 202 3.28 12.69 9.97
N ALA A 203 3.99 13.81 9.82
CA ALA A 203 5.42 13.90 9.55
C ALA A 203 5.87 13.31 8.19
N ASP A 204 4.99 13.27 7.21
CA ASP A 204 5.32 12.94 5.82
C ASP A 204 5.85 14.18 5.09
N MET A 205 7.08 14.60 5.42
CA MET A 205 7.64 15.88 5.00
C MET A 205 7.76 16.04 3.48
N ASN A 206 7.80 14.96 2.73
CA ASN A 206 7.85 14.98 1.27
C ASN A 206 6.49 14.81 0.59
N LEU A 207 5.40 14.64 1.36
CA LEU A 207 4.06 14.53 0.80
C LEU A 207 3.61 15.86 0.19
N LYS A 208 3.67 15.99 -1.12
CA LYS A 208 3.34 17.20 -1.87
C LYS A 208 1.91 17.22 -2.38
N LYS A 209 1.34 16.05 -2.65
CA LYS A 209 0.04 15.92 -3.30
C LYS A 209 -0.85 14.89 -2.60
N VAL A 210 -2.05 15.33 -2.26
CA VAL A 210 -3.13 14.46 -1.77
C VAL A 210 -4.34 14.59 -2.68
N THR A 211 -4.86 13.47 -3.13
CA THR A 211 -6.12 13.40 -3.89
C THR A 211 -7.16 12.69 -3.02
N LEU A 212 -8.23 13.40 -2.68
CA LEU A 212 -9.34 12.87 -1.91
C LEU A 212 -10.52 12.55 -2.82
N GLY A 213 -11.07 11.35 -2.69
CA GLY A 213 -12.26 10.93 -3.43
C GLY A 213 -13.55 11.53 -2.89
N GLN A 214 -14.55 11.69 -3.76
CA GLN A 214 -15.89 12.12 -3.37
C GLN A 214 -16.46 11.17 -2.32
N GLY A 215 -16.79 11.72 -1.15
CA GLY A 215 -17.34 10.97 -0.02
C GLY A 215 -16.45 10.96 1.22
N VAL A 216 -15.19 11.41 1.14
CA VAL A 216 -14.42 11.77 2.34
C VAL A 216 -15.14 12.93 3.01
N SER A 217 -15.51 12.78 4.29
CA SER A 217 -16.32 13.76 5.01
C SER A 217 -15.63 14.40 6.20
N ARG A 218 -14.69 13.70 6.81
CA ARG A 218 -13.96 14.19 7.99
C ARG A 218 -12.47 13.97 7.86
N ILE A 219 -11.71 14.95 8.30
CA ILE A 219 -10.25 14.91 8.45
C ILE A 219 -9.97 15.10 9.92
N GLU A 220 -9.51 14.06 10.60
CA GLU A 220 -9.34 14.06 12.05
C GLU A 220 -8.06 14.79 12.48
N ARG A 221 -7.83 14.83 13.79
CA ARG A 221 -6.72 15.54 14.43
C ARG A 221 -5.37 15.17 13.81
N ALA A 222 -4.54 16.17 13.50
CA ALA A 222 -3.16 16.02 13.01
C ALA A 222 -3.00 15.15 11.74
N ALA A 223 -4.07 14.84 10.99
CA ALA A 223 -4.04 13.89 9.87
C ALA A 223 -2.95 14.17 8.82
N PHE A 224 -2.58 15.44 8.62
CA PHE A 224 -1.51 15.92 7.73
C PHE A 224 -0.52 16.84 8.44
N ARG A 225 -0.39 16.72 9.75
CA ARG A 225 0.55 17.54 10.51
C ARG A 225 1.99 17.29 10.05
N HIS A 226 2.80 18.36 9.92
CA HIS A 226 4.18 18.28 9.43
C HIS A 226 4.34 17.69 8.02
N CYS A 227 3.34 17.84 7.14
CA CYS A 227 3.44 17.45 5.75
C CYS A 227 4.05 18.54 4.86
N GLY A 228 4.66 18.12 3.75
CA GLY A 228 5.23 19.01 2.75
C GLY A 228 4.22 19.52 1.71
N LEU A 229 2.92 19.53 2.01
CA LEU A 229 1.86 19.92 1.09
C LEU A 229 2.05 21.35 0.59
N THR A 230 1.86 21.54 -0.72
CA THR A 230 1.95 22.89 -1.34
C THR A 230 0.58 23.52 -1.55
N GLY A 231 -0.46 22.72 -1.58
CA GLY A 231 -1.85 23.15 -1.67
C GLY A 231 -2.80 22.03 -1.38
N VAL A 232 -3.99 22.36 -0.89
CA VAL A 232 -5.07 21.40 -0.65
C VAL A 232 -6.38 21.95 -1.21
N SER A 233 -7.07 21.12 -1.97
CA SER A 233 -8.42 21.40 -2.47
C SER A 233 -9.36 20.33 -1.95
N PHE A 234 -10.36 20.72 -1.20
CA PHE A 234 -11.35 19.83 -0.66
C PHE A 234 -12.56 19.71 -1.59
N LEU A 235 -13.15 18.54 -1.61
CA LEU A 235 -14.45 18.32 -2.23
C LEU A 235 -15.57 18.73 -1.27
N ASP A 236 -16.75 19.08 -1.78
CA ASP A 236 -17.91 19.51 -0.98
C ASP A 236 -18.44 18.42 -0.02
N SER A 237 -17.91 17.21 -0.10
CA SER A 237 -18.22 16.15 0.88
C SER A 237 -17.53 16.36 2.23
N VAL A 238 -16.44 17.14 2.30
CA VAL A 238 -15.71 17.39 3.55
C VAL A 238 -16.48 18.42 4.37
N THR A 239 -16.86 18.04 5.58
CA THR A 239 -17.63 18.88 6.50
C THR A 239 -16.85 19.26 7.76
N VAL A 240 -15.81 18.51 8.12
CA VAL A 240 -15.01 18.74 9.32
C VAL A 240 -13.52 18.64 9.00
N ILE A 241 -12.77 19.63 9.45
CA ILE A 241 -11.31 19.65 9.50
C ILE A 241 -10.91 19.71 10.98
N GLY A 242 -10.28 18.67 11.50
CA GLY A 242 -9.95 18.49 12.90
C GLY A 242 -8.83 19.37 13.41
N GLU A 243 -8.60 19.29 14.71
CA GLU A 243 -7.54 20.04 15.41
C GLU A 243 -6.16 19.76 14.81
N GLY A 244 -5.41 20.82 14.49
CA GLY A 244 -4.06 20.71 13.97
C GLY A 244 -3.93 19.90 12.68
N ALA A 245 -5.01 19.62 11.96
CA ALA A 245 -5.04 18.67 10.83
C ALA A 245 -3.99 18.95 9.75
N PHE A 246 -3.65 20.21 9.51
CA PHE A 246 -2.61 20.69 8.59
C PHE A 246 -1.57 21.55 9.28
N SER A 247 -1.45 21.45 10.61
CA SER A 247 -0.48 22.28 11.33
C SER A 247 0.96 21.94 10.93
N PHE A 248 1.83 22.94 10.96
CA PHE A 248 3.24 22.79 10.61
C PHE A 248 3.47 22.28 9.16
N CYS A 249 2.61 22.67 8.22
CA CYS A 249 2.83 22.46 6.79
C CYS A 249 3.51 23.70 6.18
N PRO A 250 4.86 23.80 6.19
CA PRO A 250 5.59 25.04 5.91
C PRO A 250 5.47 25.49 4.47
N ASP A 251 5.18 24.57 3.55
CA ASP A 251 5.09 24.83 2.12
C ASP A 251 3.67 25.07 1.63
N LEU A 252 2.66 24.98 2.51
CA LEU A 252 1.26 25.17 2.16
C LEU A 252 0.98 26.62 1.79
N ARG A 253 0.57 26.88 0.53
CA ARG A 253 0.35 28.20 -0.05
C ARG A 253 -1.11 28.49 -0.37
N LYS A 254 -1.91 27.44 -0.56
CA LYS A 254 -3.30 27.58 -0.99
C LYS A 254 -4.16 26.48 -0.37
N VAL A 255 -5.28 26.92 0.19
CA VAL A 255 -6.34 26.05 0.69
C VAL A 255 -7.66 26.48 0.06
N SER A 256 -8.34 25.57 -0.61
CA SER A 256 -9.70 25.80 -1.12
C SER A 256 -10.67 25.07 -0.22
N LEU A 257 -11.37 25.82 0.65
CA LEU A 257 -12.33 25.25 1.60
C LEU A 257 -13.60 24.75 0.88
N PRO A 258 -14.20 23.64 1.34
CA PRO A 258 -15.43 23.11 0.76
C PRO A 258 -16.65 23.95 1.18
N LYS A 259 -17.66 24.05 0.30
CA LYS A 259 -18.86 24.86 0.57
C LYS A 259 -19.69 24.33 1.75
N LYS A 260 -19.58 23.03 2.07
CA LYS A 260 -20.34 22.38 3.14
C LYS A 260 -19.56 22.24 4.44
N LEU A 261 -18.44 22.94 4.57
CA LEU A 261 -17.63 22.91 5.79
C LEU A 261 -18.42 23.49 6.96
N THR A 262 -18.50 22.75 8.05
CA THR A 262 -19.22 23.15 9.28
C THR A 262 -18.28 23.38 10.45
N GLU A 263 -17.06 22.78 10.41
CA GLU A 263 -16.13 22.85 11.54
C GLU A 263 -14.68 22.92 11.07
N ILE A 264 -13.91 23.81 11.67
CA ILE A 264 -12.45 23.84 11.60
C ILE A 264 -11.93 23.83 13.04
N GLY A 265 -11.21 22.79 13.40
CA GLY A 265 -10.64 22.59 14.73
C GLY A 265 -9.52 23.57 15.07
N ASN A 266 -9.19 23.66 16.36
CA ASN A 266 -8.16 24.56 16.86
C ASN A 266 -6.82 24.31 16.16
N GLY A 267 -6.21 25.40 15.68
CA GLY A 267 -4.87 25.34 15.07
C GLY A 267 -4.79 24.48 13.79
N ALA A 268 -5.90 24.21 13.11
CA ALA A 268 -5.94 23.33 11.93
C ALA A 268 -4.87 23.67 10.87
N PHE A 269 -4.54 24.95 10.73
CA PHE A 269 -3.51 25.47 9.81
C PHE A 269 -2.41 26.23 10.54
N ASN A 270 -2.22 25.97 11.84
CA ASN A 270 -1.19 26.67 12.63
C ASN A 270 0.21 26.41 12.05
N ASN A 271 1.07 27.44 12.06
CA ASN A 271 2.43 27.37 11.51
C ASN A 271 2.54 26.98 10.01
N CYS A 272 1.50 27.22 9.19
CA CYS A 272 1.58 27.17 7.74
C CYS A 272 2.16 28.49 7.21
N ARG A 273 3.49 28.65 7.28
CA ARG A 273 4.18 29.95 7.10
C ARG A 273 4.04 30.58 5.70
N LYS A 274 3.60 29.82 4.69
CA LYS A 274 3.41 30.30 3.31
C LYS A 274 1.94 30.43 2.91
N LEU A 275 1.00 30.17 3.82
CA LEU A 275 -0.44 30.27 3.58
C LEU A 275 -0.97 31.70 3.62
#